data_08a076c41ac9bad581213ca3a043a232
#
_entry.id   08a076c41ac9bad581213ca3a043a232
#
_cell.length_a   1.000
_cell.length_b   1.000
_cell.length_c   1.000
_cell.angle_alpha   90.00
_cell.angle_beta   90.00
_cell.angle_gamma   90.00
#
_symmetry.space_group_name_H-M   'P 1'
#
loop_
_entity.id
_entity.type
_entity.pdbx_description
1 polymer ?
#
loop_
_entity_poly.entity_id
_entity_poly.type
_entity_poly.pdbx_seq_one_letter_code
_entity_poly.pdbx_strand_id
1 'polypeptide(L)'
;GEKGVKFACVVNDMHRAAGRSGVGTVMGSKNLKAVAIRGTKGVSVDDMPTFLKAAAAGKKVLAENAVTGQGLPAYGTQVLMNVINETGALPTRNHRDIQFEGASKISAEAMAEPRASDGKPNLVRNAACFGCTIACGRVSTIDRTHYTVASRPQYQKASGGLEYEAAWALGAATGVDDLDALTFANFVCNEQGIDPI
;
A
#
# COMPACT_ATOMS: atom_id res chain seq x y z
N GLY A 1 -10.40 -12.34 11.02
CA GLY A 1 -9.86 -13.46 11.81
C GLY A 1 -10.92 -14.21 12.61
N GLU A 2 -11.79 -13.50 13.32
CA GLU A 2 -12.81 -14.07 14.23
C GLU A 2 -13.79 -15.02 13.54
N LYS A 3 -14.07 -14.80 12.27
CA LYS A 3 -14.95 -15.64 11.44
C LYS A 3 -14.20 -16.69 10.62
N GLY A 4 -12.91 -16.93 10.91
CA GLY A 4 -12.11 -17.95 10.24
C GLY A 4 -11.69 -17.60 8.81
N VAL A 5 -11.70 -16.31 8.42
CA VAL A 5 -11.25 -15.86 7.09
C VAL A 5 -9.75 -16.11 6.97
N LYS A 6 -9.35 -16.99 6.04
CA LYS A 6 -7.96 -17.50 5.94
C LYS A 6 -6.93 -16.43 5.55
N PHE A 7 -7.34 -15.34 4.94
CA PHE A 7 -6.52 -14.21 4.53
C PHE A 7 -6.74 -12.97 5.40
N ALA A 8 -7.25 -13.14 6.62
CA ALA A 8 -7.34 -12.06 7.60
C ALA A 8 -5.95 -11.62 8.04
N CYS A 9 -5.73 -10.30 8.11
CA CYS A 9 -4.47 -9.70 8.51
C CYS A 9 -4.54 -9.08 9.91
N VAL A 10 -3.39 -8.71 10.46
CA VAL A 10 -3.26 -7.89 11.67
C VAL A 10 -2.88 -6.49 11.23
N VAL A 11 -3.79 -5.53 11.41
CA VAL A 11 -3.60 -4.15 10.97
C VAL A 11 -2.87 -3.34 12.03
N ASN A 12 -1.84 -2.60 11.61
CA ASN A 12 -1.10 -1.62 12.40
C ASN A 12 -1.17 -0.27 11.68
N ASP A 13 -1.13 0.82 12.43
CA ASP A 13 -0.96 2.18 11.90
C ASP A 13 -1.85 2.47 10.67
N MET A 14 -3.14 2.20 10.78
CA MET A 14 -4.18 2.48 9.79
C MET A 14 -4.02 1.74 8.44
N HIS A 15 -2.82 1.65 7.88
CA HIS A 15 -2.58 1.10 6.53
C HIS A 15 -1.32 0.24 6.46
N ARG A 16 -0.80 -0.19 7.59
CA ARG A 16 0.27 -1.19 7.67
C ARG A 16 -0.30 -2.46 8.26
N ALA A 17 0.07 -3.59 7.71
CA ALA A 17 -0.47 -4.86 8.14
C ALA A 17 0.58 -5.97 8.09
N ALA A 18 0.47 -6.90 9.03
CA ALA A 18 0.96 -8.26 8.84
C ALA A 18 -0.11 -8.96 7.99
N GLY A 19 0.05 -8.90 6.67
CA GLY A 19 -0.98 -9.23 5.67
C GLY A 19 -1.05 -10.72 5.38
N ARG A 20 -0.25 -11.17 4.44
CA ARG A 20 -0.25 -12.56 3.95
C ARG A 20 -0.04 -13.59 5.04
N SER A 21 -0.38 -14.83 4.75
CA SER A 21 -0.25 -16.01 5.63
C SER A 21 -1.33 -16.17 6.70
N GLY A 22 -2.36 -15.32 6.73
CA GLY A 22 -3.54 -15.49 7.58
C GLY A 22 -3.28 -15.33 9.08
N VAL A 23 -2.28 -14.50 9.45
CA VAL A 23 -1.93 -14.29 10.88
C VAL A 23 -3.10 -13.71 11.68
N GLY A 24 -3.98 -12.93 11.07
CA GLY A 24 -5.20 -12.43 11.69
C GLY A 24 -6.18 -13.57 12.03
N THR A 25 -6.22 -14.63 11.23
CA THR A 25 -7.03 -15.81 11.49
C THR A 25 -6.49 -16.59 12.71
N VAL A 26 -5.16 -16.74 12.78
CA VAL A 26 -4.52 -17.38 13.96
C VAL A 26 -4.83 -16.59 15.22
N MET A 27 -4.74 -15.27 15.18
CA MET A 27 -5.10 -14.40 16.30
C MET A 27 -6.57 -14.55 16.69
N GLY A 28 -7.47 -14.51 15.71
CA GLY A 28 -8.92 -14.69 15.93
C GLY A 28 -9.29 -16.07 16.47
N SER A 29 -8.63 -17.15 16.01
CA SER A 29 -8.86 -18.51 16.51
C SER A 29 -8.49 -18.70 17.98
N LYS A 30 -7.68 -17.80 18.51
CA LYS A 30 -7.27 -17.76 19.94
C LYS A 30 -8.10 -16.76 20.76
N ASN A 31 -9.19 -16.24 20.21
CA ASN A 31 -10.02 -15.19 20.81
C ASN A 31 -9.25 -13.92 21.19
N LEU A 32 -8.14 -13.63 20.49
CA LEU A 32 -7.35 -12.43 20.68
C LEU A 32 -7.74 -11.38 19.64
N LYS A 33 -8.38 -10.29 20.08
CA LYS A 33 -8.88 -9.23 19.20
C LYS A 33 -7.82 -8.19 18.83
N ALA A 34 -7.07 -7.75 19.82
CA ALA A 34 -6.08 -6.69 19.67
C ALA A 34 -4.98 -6.81 20.72
N VAL A 35 -3.82 -6.22 20.41
CA VAL A 35 -2.74 -6.01 21.39
C VAL A 35 -2.49 -4.52 21.47
N ALA A 36 -2.71 -3.92 22.64
CA ALA A 36 -2.39 -2.52 22.90
C ALA A 36 -1.14 -2.43 23.77
N ILE A 37 -0.17 -1.61 23.32
CA ILE A 37 1.12 -1.45 24.00
C ILE A 37 1.35 0.02 24.32
N ARG A 38 1.69 0.29 25.58
CA ARG A 38 2.15 1.60 26.03
C ARG A 38 3.51 1.46 26.69
N GLY A 39 4.56 1.79 25.94
CA GLY A 39 5.93 1.82 26.47
C GLY A 39 6.19 3.10 27.26
N THR A 40 6.93 2.96 28.36
CA THR A 40 7.36 4.09 29.20
C THR A 40 8.88 4.26 29.23
N LYS A 41 9.61 3.33 28.62
CA LYS A 41 11.09 3.34 28.56
C LYS A 41 11.55 3.48 27.11
N GLY A 42 12.65 4.17 26.90
CA GLY A 42 13.36 4.19 25.62
C GLY A 42 14.04 2.85 25.34
N VAL A 43 14.41 2.64 24.09
CA VAL A 43 15.28 1.52 23.70
C VAL A 43 16.73 1.88 24.04
N SER A 44 17.40 1.01 24.80
CA SER A 44 18.84 1.16 25.06
C SER A 44 19.64 0.57 23.91
N VAL A 45 20.72 1.25 23.53
CA VAL A 45 21.69 0.81 22.55
C VAL A 45 23.03 0.67 23.27
N ASP A 46 23.69 -0.46 23.09
CA ASP A 46 24.93 -0.80 23.79
C ASP A 46 26.05 0.20 23.45
N ASP A 47 26.32 0.41 22.16
CA ASP A 47 27.25 1.43 21.67
C ASP A 47 26.50 2.50 20.83
N MET A 48 26.02 3.54 21.48
CA MET A 48 25.28 4.61 20.84
C MET A 48 26.10 5.38 19.78
N PRO A 49 27.38 5.76 20.03
CA PRO A 49 28.20 6.42 19.01
C PRO A 49 28.34 5.61 17.72
N THR A 50 28.67 4.32 17.82
CA THR A 50 28.78 3.43 16.66
C THR A 50 27.45 3.25 15.96
N PHE A 51 26.35 3.07 16.71
CA PHE A 51 25.01 3.00 16.15
C PHE A 51 24.63 4.25 15.35
N LEU A 52 24.84 5.44 15.90
CA LEU A 52 24.51 6.70 15.21
C LEU A 52 25.34 6.90 13.94
N LYS A 53 26.62 6.53 13.97
CA LYS A 53 27.49 6.58 12.80
C LYS A 53 27.00 5.62 11.71
N ALA A 54 26.67 4.40 12.06
CA ALA A 54 26.12 3.40 11.13
C ALA A 54 24.77 3.82 10.56
N ALA A 55 23.87 4.36 11.39
CA ALA A 55 22.56 4.86 10.97
C ALA A 55 22.69 6.05 10.00
N ALA A 56 23.63 6.99 10.26
CA ALA A 56 23.89 8.11 9.36
C ALA A 56 24.46 7.63 8.01
N ALA A 57 25.39 6.69 8.02
CA ALA A 57 25.93 6.07 6.80
C ALA A 57 24.85 5.36 6.00
N GLY A 58 24.00 4.55 6.66
CA GLY A 58 22.87 3.87 6.02
C GLY A 58 21.88 4.84 5.37
N LYS A 59 21.51 5.91 6.07
CA LYS A 59 20.63 6.96 5.50
C LYS A 59 21.23 7.61 4.26
N LYS A 60 22.53 7.87 4.26
CA LYS A 60 23.24 8.43 3.10
C LYS A 60 23.16 7.48 1.90
N VAL A 61 23.47 6.20 2.08
CA VAL A 61 23.37 5.18 1.02
C VAL A 61 21.96 5.10 0.44
N LEU A 62 20.93 5.11 1.30
CA LEU A 62 19.53 5.09 0.86
C LEU A 62 19.15 6.35 0.05
N ALA A 63 19.64 7.52 0.44
CA ALA A 63 19.35 8.78 -0.25
C ALA A 63 20.05 8.91 -1.60
N GLU A 64 21.25 8.34 -1.74
CA GLU A 64 22.05 8.40 -2.98
C GLU A 64 21.63 7.33 -4.01
N ASN A 65 20.91 6.31 -3.60
CA ASN A 65 20.44 5.25 -4.50
C ASN A 65 19.22 5.71 -5.30
N ALA A 66 19.22 5.51 -6.62
CA ALA A 66 18.15 5.94 -7.52
C ALA A 66 16.78 5.33 -7.18
N VAL A 67 16.73 4.10 -6.66
CA VAL A 67 15.48 3.45 -6.29
C VAL A 67 14.95 3.98 -4.96
N THR A 68 15.77 3.94 -3.89
CA THR A 68 15.32 4.28 -2.53
C THR A 68 15.33 5.77 -2.24
N GLY A 69 16.16 6.57 -2.95
CA GLY A 69 16.25 8.01 -2.80
C GLY A 69 15.40 8.82 -3.79
N GLN A 70 14.94 8.21 -4.88
CA GLN A 70 14.19 8.90 -5.94
C GLN A 70 12.90 8.16 -6.34
N GLY A 71 13.01 6.95 -6.87
CA GLY A 71 11.87 6.20 -7.43
C GLY A 71 10.78 5.90 -6.40
N LEU A 72 11.15 5.26 -5.29
CA LEU A 72 10.19 4.92 -4.23
C LEU A 72 9.59 6.15 -3.51
N PRO A 73 10.35 7.21 -3.20
CA PRO A 73 9.76 8.44 -2.65
C PRO A 73 8.77 9.13 -3.59
N ALA A 74 9.00 9.07 -4.91
CA ALA A 74 8.12 9.68 -5.89
C ALA A 74 6.89 8.81 -6.19
N TYR A 75 7.12 7.53 -6.48
CA TYR A 75 6.13 6.63 -7.07
C TYR A 75 5.68 5.49 -6.15
N GLY A 76 6.33 5.29 -4.97
CA GLY A 76 6.10 4.13 -4.13
C GLY A 76 6.40 2.82 -4.84
N THR A 77 5.91 1.72 -4.31
CA THR A 77 6.05 0.40 -4.95
C THR A 77 5.28 0.30 -6.27
N GLN A 78 4.33 1.20 -6.50
CA GLN A 78 3.51 1.26 -7.72
C GLN A 78 4.36 1.57 -8.98
N VAL A 79 5.59 2.08 -8.82
CA VAL A 79 6.58 2.22 -9.93
C VAL A 79 6.79 0.91 -10.69
N LEU A 80 6.57 -0.23 -10.04
CA LEU A 80 6.75 -1.55 -10.64
C LEU A 80 5.66 -1.92 -11.65
N MET A 81 4.50 -1.27 -11.65
CA MET A 81 3.36 -1.69 -12.48
C MET A 81 3.71 -1.77 -13.96
N ASN A 82 4.17 -0.67 -14.55
CA ASN A 82 4.53 -0.63 -15.97
C ASN A 82 5.77 -1.50 -16.26
N VAL A 83 6.78 -1.46 -15.40
CA VAL A 83 8.02 -2.23 -15.58
C VAL A 83 7.74 -3.74 -15.61
N ILE A 84 6.96 -4.25 -14.67
CA ILE A 84 6.62 -5.68 -14.61
C ILE A 84 5.70 -6.06 -15.78
N ASN A 85 4.79 -5.18 -16.17
CA ASN A 85 3.93 -5.40 -17.34
C ASN A 85 4.76 -5.51 -18.64
N GLU A 86 5.70 -4.61 -18.85
CA GLU A 86 6.58 -4.61 -20.02
C GLU A 86 7.46 -5.86 -20.11
N THR A 87 7.91 -6.38 -18.97
CA THR A 87 8.70 -7.63 -18.91
C THR A 87 7.87 -8.89 -19.15
N GLY A 88 6.54 -8.79 -19.29
CA GLY A 88 5.66 -9.94 -19.43
C GLY A 88 5.55 -10.81 -18.17
N ALA A 89 5.62 -10.17 -17.00
CA ALA A 89 5.60 -10.86 -15.70
C ALA A 89 4.45 -10.38 -14.79
N LEU A 90 3.50 -9.59 -15.32
CA LEU A 90 2.36 -9.11 -14.55
C LEU A 90 1.23 -10.15 -14.54
N PRO A 91 0.90 -10.77 -13.39
CA PRO A 91 -0.19 -11.72 -13.32
C PRO A 91 -1.52 -11.07 -13.72
N THR A 92 -2.13 -11.55 -14.78
CA THR A 92 -3.30 -10.94 -15.39
C THR A 92 -4.43 -11.95 -15.53
N ARG A 93 -5.65 -11.56 -15.19
CA ARG A 93 -6.87 -12.40 -15.27
C ARG A 93 -6.66 -13.79 -14.68
N ASN A 94 -6.27 -13.81 -13.40
CA ASN A 94 -5.97 -15.06 -12.67
C ASN A 94 -4.85 -15.90 -13.32
N HIS A 95 -3.75 -15.23 -13.71
CA HIS A 95 -2.58 -15.83 -14.37
C HIS A 95 -2.86 -16.45 -15.76
N ARG A 96 -3.99 -16.10 -16.40
CA ARG A 96 -4.26 -16.49 -17.77
C ARG A 96 -3.34 -15.77 -18.76
N ASP A 97 -3.08 -14.51 -18.48
CA ASP A 97 -2.23 -13.63 -19.26
C ASP A 97 -1.07 -13.10 -18.40
N ILE A 98 0.00 -12.64 -19.05
CA ILE A 98 1.24 -12.14 -18.41
C ILE A 98 1.46 -10.65 -18.62
N GLN A 99 0.58 -10.01 -19.37
CA GLN A 99 0.53 -8.57 -19.61
C GLN A 99 -0.91 -8.09 -19.51
N PHE A 100 -1.10 -6.91 -18.96
CA PHE A 100 -2.39 -6.26 -18.77
C PHE A 100 -2.44 -4.96 -19.59
N GLU A 101 -3.39 -4.87 -20.50
CA GLU A 101 -3.59 -3.71 -21.35
C GLU A 101 -3.94 -2.43 -20.59
N GLY A 102 -4.53 -2.57 -19.41
CA GLY A 102 -4.90 -1.47 -18.51
C GLY A 102 -3.80 -1.07 -17.52
N ALA A 103 -2.59 -1.65 -17.58
CA ALA A 103 -1.54 -1.42 -16.59
C ALA A 103 -1.19 0.07 -16.40
N SER A 104 -1.09 0.83 -17.49
CA SER A 104 -0.80 2.27 -17.44
C SER A 104 -1.87 3.09 -16.72
N LYS A 105 -3.14 2.67 -16.74
CA LYS A 105 -4.25 3.35 -16.07
C LYS A 105 -4.25 3.16 -14.56
N ILE A 106 -3.55 2.13 -14.07
CA ILE A 106 -3.45 1.79 -12.66
C ILE A 106 -2.02 1.90 -12.14
N SER A 107 -1.16 2.59 -12.87
CA SER A 107 0.26 2.83 -12.56
C SER A 107 0.46 3.96 -11.54
N ALA A 108 1.71 4.15 -11.10
CA ALA A 108 2.07 5.26 -10.24
C ALA A 108 1.89 6.62 -10.91
N GLU A 109 2.15 6.68 -12.21
CA GLU A 109 1.98 7.87 -13.05
C GLU A 109 0.49 8.24 -13.09
N ALA A 110 -0.40 7.29 -13.37
CA ALA A 110 -1.84 7.52 -13.36
C ALA A 110 -2.36 8.01 -12.00
N MET A 111 -1.79 7.52 -10.90
CA MET A 111 -2.14 8.03 -9.56
C MET A 111 -1.77 9.50 -9.36
N ALA A 112 -0.70 9.98 -10.00
CA ALA A 112 -0.20 11.35 -9.89
C ALA A 112 -0.88 12.32 -10.88
N GLU A 113 -1.50 11.82 -11.94
CA GLU A 113 -2.18 12.64 -12.93
C GLU A 113 -3.49 13.24 -12.38
N PRO A 114 -3.75 14.53 -12.65
CA PRO A 114 -5.04 15.15 -12.30
C PRO A 114 -6.20 14.50 -13.07
N ARG A 115 -7.25 14.13 -12.36
CA ARG A 115 -8.49 13.62 -12.96
C ARG A 115 -9.17 14.70 -13.79
N ALA A 116 -9.79 14.30 -14.88
CA ALA A 116 -10.57 15.21 -15.72
C ALA A 116 -11.82 15.77 -15.00
N SER A 117 -12.37 15.03 -14.04
CA SER A 117 -13.59 15.36 -13.32
C SER A 117 -13.45 16.51 -12.32
N ASP A 118 -12.35 16.53 -11.55
CA ASP A 118 -12.18 17.49 -10.45
C ASP A 118 -10.80 18.17 -10.43
N GLY A 119 -9.94 17.86 -11.40
CA GLY A 119 -8.60 18.41 -11.52
C GLY A 119 -7.63 17.96 -10.41
N LYS A 120 -7.98 16.94 -9.60
CA LYS A 120 -7.16 16.45 -8.49
C LYS A 120 -6.60 15.07 -8.81
N PRO A 121 -5.36 14.77 -8.39
CA PRO A 121 -4.81 13.44 -8.53
C PRO A 121 -5.44 12.47 -7.52
N ASN A 122 -5.35 11.16 -7.83
CA ASN A 122 -5.66 10.11 -6.86
C ASN A 122 -4.65 10.16 -5.69
N LEU A 123 -3.36 10.32 -5.98
CA LEU A 123 -2.30 10.46 -4.99
C LEU A 123 -2.32 11.85 -4.34
N VAL A 124 -2.56 11.91 -3.03
CA VAL A 124 -2.51 13.16 -2.25
C VAL A 124 -1.09 13.46 -1.77
N ARG A 125 -0.41 12.45 -1.23
CA ARG A 125 0.96 12.54 -0.74
C ARG A 125 1.55 11.16 -0.49
N ASN A 126 2.87 11.12 -0.38
CA ASN A 126 3.56 9.95 0.16
C ASN A 126 3.58 9.98 1.70
N ALA A 127 3.72 8.83 2.32
CA ALA A 127 3.80 8.67 3.75
C ALA A 127 4.96 7.74 4.13
N ALA A 128 5.68 8.10 5.18
CA ALA A 128 6.76 7.28 5.73
C ALA A 128 6.28 6.50 6.95
N CYS A 129 6.85 5.32 7.17
CA CYS A 129 6.80 4.65 8.46
C CYS A 129 7.71 5.38 9.45
N PHE A 130 7.51 5.14 10.76
CA PHE A 130 8.33 5.75 11.80
C PHE A 130 9.85 5.56 11.54
N GLY A 131 10.59 6.65 11.50
CA GLY A 131 12.03 6.64 11.28
C GLY A 131 12.51 6.28 9.86
N CYS A 132 11.59 6.04 8.91
CA CYS A 132 11.92 5.70 7.53
C CYS A 132 12.17 6.95 6.66
N THR A 133 13.24 6.93 5.87
CA THR A 133 13.61 8.02 4.95
C THR A 133 13.07 7.82 3.53
N ILE A 134 12.52 6.64 3.19
CA ILE A 134 12.08 6.30 1.83
C ILE A 134 10.68 6.86 1.54
N ALA A 135 9.77 6.84 2.50
CA ALA A 135 8.41 7.35 2.35
C ALA A 135 7.63 6.70 1.18
N CYS A 136 7.72 5.38 1.03
CA CYS A 136 7.06 4.65 -0.07
C CYS A 136 5.54 4.46 0.10
N GLY A 137 4.99 4.71 1.28
CA GLY A 137 3.55 4.61 1.53
C GLY A 137 2.74 5.68 0.79
N ARG A 138 1.46 5.41 0.57
CA ARG A 138 0.56 6.26 -0.21
C ARG A 138 -0.61 6.76 0.64
N VAL A 139 -1.04 7.99 0.38
CA VAL A 139 -2.32 8.54 0.83
C VAL A 139 -3.08 8.98 -0.41
N SER A 140 -4.25 8.42 -0.62
CA SER A 140 -5.05 8.62 -1.83
C SER A 140 -6.43 9.17 -1.54
N THR A 141 -7.06 9.75 -2.57
CA THR A 141 -8.46 10.15 -2.58
C THR A 141 -9.14 9.62 -3.84
N ILE A 142 -10.43 9.34 -3.72
CA ILE A 142 -11.31 8.92 -4.82
C ILE A 142 -12.13 10.12 -5.26
N ASP A 143 -12.49 10.20 -6.53
CA ASP A 143 -13.44 11.19 -7.03
C ASP A 143 -14.78 11.08 -6.27
N ARG A 144 -15.31 12.21 -5.81
CA ARG A 144 -16.57 12.25 -5.05
C ARG A 144 -17.76 11.74 -5.84
N THR A 145 -17.72 11.87 -7.15
CA THR A 145 -18.80 11.45 -8.05
C THR A 145 -18.66 10.00 -8.49
N HIS A 146 -17.53 9.36 -8.19
CA HIS A 146 -17.30 7.97 -8.54
C HIS A 146 -18.33 7.06 -7.87
N TYR A 147 -18.89 6.10 -8.62
CA TYR A 147 -19.99 5.24 -8.17
C TYR A 147 -19.70 4.47 -6.88
N THR A 148 -18.44 4.18 -6.58
CA THR A 148 -18.05 3.45 -5.36
C THR A 148 -18.24 4.27 -4.09
N VAL A 149 -18.11 5.59 -4.16
CA VAL A 149 -18.14 6.49 -3.00
C VAL A 149 -19.30 7.49 -3.02
N ALA A 150 -20.01 7.64 -4.12
CA ALA A 150 -21.14 8.56 -4.23
C ALA A 150 -22.20 8.35 -3.13
N SER A 151 -22.44 7.10 -2.74
CA SER A 151 -23.31 6.73 -1.62
C SER A 151 -22.54 6.39 -0.33
N ARG A 152 -21.21 6.51 -0.32
CA ARG A 152 -20.31 6.10 0.78
C ARG A 152 -19.19 7.12 0.96
N PRO A 153 -19.51 8.40 1.25
CA PRO A 153 -18.52 9.49 1.27
C PRO A 153 -17.39 9.29 2.30
N GLN A 154 -17.60 8.45 3.31
CA GLN A 154 -16.57 8.09 4.28
C GLN A 154 -15.36 7.40 3.67
N TYR A 155 -15.51 6.74 2.51
CA TYR A 155 -14.41 6.08 1.80
C TYR A 155 -13.68 6.98 0.79
N GLN A 156 -14.09 8.23 0.63
CA GLN A 156 -13.41 9.16 -0.27
C GLN A 156 -11.97 9.44 0.17
N LYS A 157 -11.75 9.53 1.48
CA LYS A 157 -10.44 9.64 2.11
C LYS A 157 -10.34 8.54 3.14
N ALA A 158 -9.72 7.45 2.81
CA ALA A 158 -9.50 6.36 3.74
C ALA A 158 -8.01 6.09 3.94
N SER A 159 -7.69 5.11 4.75
CA SER A 159 -6.33 4.75 5.10
C SER A 159 -5.55 4.21 3.92
N GLY A 160 -4.37 4.76 3.67
CA GLY A 160 -3.46 4.29 2.63
C GLY A 160 -3.92 4.61 1.20
N GLY A 161 -3.12 4.22 0.26
CA GLY A 161 -3.38 4.25 -1.16
C GLY A 161 -2.92 2.95 -1.79
N LEU A 162 -3.07 2.81 -3.10
CA LEU A 162 -2.63 1.62 -3.80
C LEU A 162 -1.11 1.47 -3.74
N GLU A 163 -0.66 0.31 -3.32
CA GLU A 163 0.69 -0.22 -3.47
C GLU A 163 0.69 -1.23 -4.62
N TYR A 164 1.85 -1.55 -5.19
CA TYR A 164 1.95 -2.46 -6.33
C TYR A 164 1.21 -3.78 -6.11
N GLU A 165 1.40 -4.40 -4.95
CA GLU A 165 0.78 -5.70 -4.62
C GLU A 165 -0.76 -5.62 -4.63
N ALA A 166 -1.34 -4.59 -4.03
CA ALA A 166 -2.79 -4.40 -4.04
C ALA A 166 -3.30 -4.05 -5.44
N ALA A 167 -2.55 -3.26 -6.21
CA ALA A 167 -2.97 -2.83 -7.54
C ALA A 167 -2.97 -3.97 -8.56
N TRP A 168 -1.96 -4.85 -8.56
CA TRP A 168 -2.00 -5.99 -9.46
C TRP A 168 -3.04 -7.03 -9.02
N ALA A 169 -3.20 -7.28 -7.71
CA ALA A 169 -4.14 -8.29 -7.22
C ALA A 169 -5.60 -7.88 -7.44
N LEU A 170 -5.96 -6.63 -7.11
CA LEU A 170 -7.32 -6.11 -7.32
C LEU A 170 -7.57 -5.65 -8.75
N GLY A 171 -6.53 -5.30 -9.50
CA GLY A 171 -6.60 -4.77 -10.86
C GLY A 171 -6.26 -5.81 -11.92
N ALA A 172 -4.99 -5.99 -12.26
CA ALA A 172 -4.58 -6.86 -13.36
C ALA A 172 -5.08 -8.30 -13.21
N ALA A 173 -4.99 -8.88 -12.01
CA ALA A 173 -5.44 -10.26 -11.76
C ALA A 173 -6.96 -10.44 -11.92
N THR A 174 -7.75 -9.40 -11.75
CA THR A 174 -9.21 -9.40 -11.96
C THR A 174 -9.63 -8.80 -13.32
N GLY A 175 -8.70 -8.16 -14.04
CA GLY A 175 -8.97 -7.48 -15.30
C GLY A 175 -9.63 -6.12 -15.17
N VAL A 176 -9.48 -5.44 -14.02
CA VAL A 176 -10.05 -4.11 -13.73
C VAL A 176 -8.98 -3.03 -13.87
N ASP A 177 -9.24 -1.99 -14.66
CA ASP A 177 -8.34 -0.86 -14.92
C ASP A 177 -8.86 0.49 -14.43
N ASP A 178 -9.84 0.48 -13.53
CA ASP A 178 -10.43 1.66 -12.89
C ASP A 178 -9.68 1.96 -11.58
N LEU A 179 -8.80 2.95 -11.61
CA LEU A 179 -7.94 3.33 -10.49
C LEU A 179 -8.73 3.70 -9.21
N ASP A 180 -9.84 4.42 -9.35
CA ASP A 180 -10.66 4.81 -8.20
C ASP A 180 -11.44 3.64 -7.62
N ALA A 181 -11.90 2.69 -8.44
CA ALA A 181 -12.49 1.43 -7.98
C ALA A 181 -11.47 0.58 -7.20
N LEU A 182 -10.24 0.47 -7.70
CA LEU A 182 -9.17 -0.26 -7.00
C LEU A 182 -8.79 0.41 -5.68
N THR A 183 -8.70 1.73 -5.68
CA THR A 183 -8.44 2.50 -4.46
C THR A 183 -9.54 2.26 -3.42
N PHE A 184 -10.80 2.26 -3.82
CA PHE A 184 -11.92 1.91 -2.96
C PHE A 184 -11.82 0.48 -2.42
N ALA A 185 -11.56 -0.50 -3.28
CA ALA A 185 -11.42 -1.90 -2.88
C ALA A 185 -10.28 -2.09 -1.86
N ASN A 186 -9.13 -1.45 -2.08
CA ASN A 186 -8.02 -1.44 -1.14
C ASN A 186 -8.41 -0.83 0.23
N PHE A 187 -9.16 0.27 0.24
CA PHE A 187 -9.66 0.86 1.48
C PHE A 187 -10.58 -0.08 2.23
N VAL A 188 -11.48 -0.77 1.53
CA VAL A 188 -12.38 -1.77 2.14
C VAL A 188 -11.58 -2.93 2.72
N CYS A 189 -10.55 -3.43 2.03
CA CYS A 189 -9.67 -4.46 2.54
C CYS A 189 -8.97 -4.02 3.84
N ASN A 190 -8.42 -2.81 3.88
CA ASN A 190 -7.79 -2.25 5.08
C ASN A 190 -8.78 -2.13 6.24
N GLU A 191 -9.99 -1.59 6.00
CA GLU A 191 -11.03 -1.45 7.04
C GLU A 191 -11.53 -2.79 7.59
N GLN A 192 -11.61 -3.79 6.73
CA GLN A 192 -12.06 -5.13 7.14
C GLN A 192 -10.92 -6.02 7.67
N GLY A 193 -9.68 -5.58 7.61
CA GLY A 193 -8.53 -6.37 8.02
C GLY A 193 -8.31 -7.60 7.12
N ILE A 194 -8.40 -7.42 5.81
CA ILE A 194 -8.27 -8.47 4.80
C ILE A 194 -7.07 -8.14 3.91
N ASP A 195 -6.22 -9.14 3.66
CA ASP A 195 -5.16 -9.05 2.66
C ASP A 195 -5.80 -9.09 1.25
N PRO A 196 -5.49 -8.13 0.36
CA PRO A 196 -6.04 -8.07 -0.99
C PRO A 196 -5.45 -9.10 -1.96
N ILE A 197 -4.37 -9.81 -1.58
CA ILE A 197 -3.63 -10.74 -2.46
C ILE A 197 -4.10 -12.17 -2.30
#